data_188115c18788cf6f0d67a72efbc01ae3
#
_entry.id   188115c18788cf6f0d67a72efbc01ae3
#
_cell.length_a   1.000
_cell.length_b   1.000
_cell.length_c   1.000
_cell.angle_alpha   90.00
_cell.angle_beta   90.00
_cell.angle_gamma   90.00
#
_symmetry.space_group_name_H-M   'P 1'
#
loop_
_entity.id
_entity.type
_entity.pdbx_description
1 polymer ?
#
loop_
_entity_poly.entity_id
_entity_poly.type
_entity_poly.pdbx_seq_one_letter_code
_entity_poly.pdbx_strand_id
1 'polypeptide(L)'
;MTFDNLVHQINELAETQRDRGTYFEYLARAYLQNEPTYQNEFKNVWMLADVPEEFGVLKVDLGVDLVAEKYTGELVAIQAKFYNHTIQKSNIDSFLGELGKDYYESGIIVASTDKWGKNAEKALADRSDVIRIGLSDLRNS
;
A
#
# COMPACT_ATOMS: atom_id res chain seq x y z
N MET A 1 -8.80 -19.42 0.73
CA MET A 1 -9.13 -18.55 1.87
C MET A 1 -9.57 -17.18 1.35
N THR A 2 -10.68 -16.67 1.86
CA THR A 2 -11.20 -15.39 1.41
C THR A 2 -10.50 -14.23 2.12
N PHE A 3 -10.61 -13.04 1.54
CA PHE A 3 -10.10 -11.83 2.16
C PHE A 3 -10.74 -11.60 3.54
N ASP A 4 -12.05 -11.79 3.66
CA ASP A 4 -12.75 -11.59 4.94
C ASP A 4 -12.26 -12.56 6.02
N ASN A 5 -11.92 -13.80 5.64
CA ASN A 5 -11.31 -14.75 6.57
C ASN A 5 -9.94 -14.30 7.03
N LEU A 6 -9.14 -13.73 6.13
CA LEU A 6 -7.82 -13.16 6.48
C LEU A 6 -7.95 -12.00 7.44
N VAL A 7 -8.93 -11.12 7.21
CA VAL A 7 -9.20 -9.99 8.12
C VAL A 7 -9.59 -10.50 9.51
N HIS A 8 -10.45 -11.52 9.55
CA HIS A 8 -10.85 -12.13 10.82
C HIS A 8 -9.65 -12.68 11.59
N GLN A 9 -8.74 -13.38 10.89
CA GLN A 9 -7.52 -13.89 11.50
C GLN A 9 -6.62 -12.78 12.01
N ILE A 10 -6.47 -11.70 11.25
CA ILE A 10 -5.69 -10.53 11.69
C ILE A 10 -6.26 -9.99 13.00
N ASN A 11 -7.59 -9.83 13.08
CA ASN A 11 -8.23 -9.30 14.27
C ASN A 11 -8.10 -10.23 15.48
N GLU A 12 -8.07 -11.54 15.26
CA GLU A 12 -7.90 -12.52 16.35
C GLU A 12 -6.46 -12.60 16.85
N LEU A 13 -5.49 -12.53 15.94
CA LEU A 13 -4.07 -12.68 16.28
C LEU A 13 -3.45 -11.39 16.80
N ALA A 14 -3.93 -10.24 16.36
CA ALA A 14 -3.33 -8.98 16.73
C ALA A 14 -3.75 -8.53 18.12
N GLU A 15 -2.79 -8.14 18.94
CA GLU A 15 -3.03 -7.65 20.29
C GLU A 15 -3.22 -6.13 20.30
N THR A 16 -2.69 -5.43 19.28
CA THR A 16 -2.73 -3.98 19.21
C THR A 16 -3.15 -3.53 17.80
N GLN A 17 -3.52 -2.25 17.67
CA GLN A 17 -3.81 -1.67 16.36
C GLN A 17 -2.55 -1.64 15.48
N ARG A 18 -1.38 -1.47 16.08
CA ARG A 18 -0.10 -1.51 15.36
C ARG A 18 0.13 -2.90 14.77
N ASP A 19 -0.18 -3.96 15.51
CA ASP A 19 -0.05 -5.32 15.03
C ASP A 19 -0.99 -5.57 13.85
N ARG A 20 -2.23 -5.06 13.91
CA ARG A 20 -3.19 -5.17 12.80
C ARG A 20 -2.63 -4.52 11.55
N GLY A 21 -2.06 -3.34 11.69
CA GLY A 21 -1.43 -2.62 10.57
C GLY A 21 -0.30 -3.41 9.96
N THR A 22 0.58 -3.98 10.79
CA THR A 22 1.71 -4.79 10.34
C THR A 22 1.26 -6.04 9.61
N TYR A 23 0.28 -6.77 10.14
CA TYR A 23 -0.26 -7.94 9.45
C TYR A 23 -0.91 -7.57 8.12
N PHE A 24 -1.58 -6.43 8.06
CA PHE A 24 -2.17 -5.98 6.81
C PHE A 24 -1.10 -5.61 5.78
N GLU A 25 0.03 -5.05 6.20
CA GLU A 25 1.16 -4.79 5.30
C GLU A 25 1.66 -6.09 4.66
N TYR A 26 1.79 -7.16 5.42
CA TYR A 26 2.18 -8.47 4.89
C TYR A 26 1.13 -9.01 3.92
N LEU A 27 -0.15 -8.80 4.21
CA LEU A 27 -1.23 -9.21 3.32
C LEU A 27 -1.16 -8.43 2.00
N ALA A 28 -0.94 -7.11 2.08
CA ALA A 28 -0.80 -6.26 0.89
C ALA A 28 0.38 -6.70 0.03
N ARG A 29 1.52 -7.05 0.66
CA ARG A 29 2.67 -7.58 -0.06
C ARG A 29 2.33 -8.87 -0.80
N ALA A 30 1.68 -9.80 -0.12
CA ALA A 30 1.28 -11.07 -0.72
C ALA A 30 0.32 -10.86 -1.89
N TYR A 31 -0.62 -9.92 -1.76
CA TYR A 31 -1.54 -9.56 -2.83
C TYR A 31 -0.78 -9.09 -4.08
N LEU A 32 0.16 -8.16 -3.89
CA LEU A 32 0.93 -7.60 -5.00
C LEU A 32 1.87 -8.62 -5.63
N GLN A 33 2.33 -9.59 -4.86
CA GLN A 33 3.20 -10.67 -5.36
C GLN A 33 2.44 -11.73 -6.16
N ASN A 34 1.16 -11.93 -5.86
CA ASN A 34 0.38 -13.06 -6.38
C ASN A 34 -0.75 -12.68 -7.33
N GLU A 35 -1.27 -11.45 -7.27
CA GLU A 35 -2.31 -11.01 -8.19
C GLU A 35 -1.71 -10.91 -9.61
N PRO A 36 -2.32 -11.56 -10.62
CA PRO A 36 -1.72 -11.64 -11.96
C PRO A 36 -1.30 -10.31 -12.56
N THR A 37 -2.09 -9.26 -12.38
CA THR A 37 -1.76 -7.92 -12.90
C THR A 37 -0.42 -7.43 -12.35
N TYR A 38 -0.19 -7.58 -11.04
CA TYR A 38 1.01 -7.06 -10.39
C TYR A 38 2.16 -8.06 -10.42
N GLN A 39 1.87 -9.36 -10.40
CA GLN A 39 2.88 -10.39 -10.51
C GLN A 39 3.68 -10.26 -11.80
N ASN A 40 3.03 -9.87 -12.89
CA ASN A 40 3.68 -9.68 -14.19
C ASN A 40 4.41 -8.34 -14.30
N GLU A 41 4.11 -7.40 -13.40
CA GLU A 41 4.70 -6.06 -13.42
C GLU A 41 5.87 -5.93 -12.45
N PHE A 42 5.76 -6.54 -11.25
CA PHE A 42 6.72 -6.37 -10.17
C PHE A 42 7.68 -7.54 -10.06
N LYS A 43 8.98 -7.25 -10.16
CA LYS A 43 10.06 -8.20 -9.94
C LYS A 43 10.22 -8.50 -8.46
N ASN A 44 10.14 -7.48 -7.61
CA ASN A 44 10.26 -7.57 -6.17
C ASN A 44 9.23 -6.69 -5.48
N VAL A 45 8.74 -7.14 -4.32
CA VAL A 45 7.92 -6.33 -3.43
C VAL A 45 8.48 -6.51 -2.02
N TRP A 46 9.00 -5.43 -1.44
CA TRP A 46 9.65 -5.46 -0.13
C TRP A 46 8.86 -4.65 0.90
N MET A 47 8.98 -5.03 2.16
CA MET A 47 8.69 -4.10 3.25
C MET A 47 9.73 -2.97 3.16
N LEU A 48 9.38 -1.76 3.58
CA LEU A 48 10.28 -0.61 3.46
C LEU A 48 11.67 -0.89 4.06
N ALA A 49 11.70 -1.52 5.25
CA ALA A 49 12.96 -1.81 5.93
C ALA A 49 13.87 -2.76 5.15
N ASP A 50 13.30 -3.57 4.25
CA ASP A 50 14.02 -4.62 3.53
C ASP A 50 14.49 -4.17 2.14
N VAL A 51 14.16 -2.96 1.72
CA VAL A 51 14.62 -2.44 0.42
C VAL A 51 16.14 -2.42 0.40
N PRO A 52 16.78 -3.00 -0.65
CA PRO A 52 18.25 -2.97 -0.76
C PRO A 52 18.79 -1.55 -0.71
N GLU A 53 19.89 -1.36 0.00
CA GLU A 53 20.49 -0.05 0.21
C GLU A 53 20.95 0.63 -1.07
N GLU A 54 21.26 -0.16 -2.08
CA GLU A 54 21.70 0.34 -3.39
C GLU A 54 20.66 1.23 -4.08
N PHE A 55 19.38 1.10 -3.70
CA PHE A 55 18.32 1.94 -4.27
C PHE A 55 18.26 3.33 -3.64
N GLY A 56 18.94 3.54 -2.50
CA GLY A 56 19.00 4.85 -1.87
C GLY A 56 17.67 5.37 -1.31
N VAL A 57 16.71 4.48 -1.04
CA VAL A 57 15.40 4.86 -0.55
C VAL A 57 15.48 5.28 0.91
N LEU A 58 14.83 6.40 1.24
CA LEU A 58 14.71 6.87 2.62
C LEU A 58 13.81 5.93 3.42
N LYS A 59 14.34 5.34 4.49
CA LYS A 59 13.63 4.35 5.30
C LYS A 59 13.07 4.94 6.60
N VAL A 60 12.39 6.09 6.47
CA VAL A 60 11.71 6.74 7.58
C VAL A 60 10.20 6.59 7.37
N ASP A 61 9.47 6.37 8.46
CA ASP A 61 8.00 6.23 8.41
C ASP A 61 7.35 7.57 8.07
N LEU A 62 7.20 7.82 6.78
CA LEU A 62 6.53 8.99 6.22
C LEU A 62 5.37 8.54 5.32
N GLY A 63 4.74 7.43 5.67
CA GLY A 63 3.58 6.91 4.98
C GLY A 63 3.88 5.84 3.93
N VAL A 64 5.14 5.58 3.61
CA VAL A 64 5.51 4.47 2.72
C VAL A 64 5.73 3.23 3.58
N ASP A 65 4.98 2.18 3.31
CA ASP A 65 5.03 0.92 4.06
C ASP A 65 5.77 -0.18 3.29
N LEU A 66 5.61 -0.19 1.95
CA LEU A 66 6.25 -1.16 1.08
C LEU A 66 6.81 -0.45 -0.15
N VAL A 67 7.73 -1.13 -0.83
CA VAL A 67 8.28 -0.65 -2.10
C VAL A 67 8.32 -1.81 -3.07
N ALA A 68 7.86 -1.59 -4.29
CA ALA A 68 7.93 -2.57 -5.37
C ALA A 68 8.94 -2.12 -6.42
N GLU A 69 9.65 -3.07 -7.00
CA GLU A 69 10.53 -2.86 -8.14
C GLU A 69 9.90 -3.48 -9.37
N LYS A 70 9.69 -2.69 -10.41
CA LYS A 70 9.22 -3.19 -11.70
C LYS A 70 10.34 -3.95 -12.40
N TYR A 71 9.97 -4.84 -13.31
CA TYR A 71 10.97 -5.51 -14.17
C TYR A 71 11.78 -4.52 -15.00
N THR A 72 11.23 -3.34 -15.26
CA THR A 72 11.92 -2.25 -15.97
C THR A 72 12.84 -1.43 -15.07
N GLY A 73 12.84 -1.69 -13.76
CA GLY A 73 13.75 -1.06 -12.79
C GLY A 73 13.18 0.09 -12.00
N GLU A 74 12.02 0.63 -12.36
CA GLU A 74 11.41 1.73 -11.62
C GLU A 74 10.87 1.25 -10.26
N LEU A 75 10.86 2.15 -9.28
CA LEU A 75 10.32 1.87 -7.95
C LEU A 75 8.93 2.48 -7.79
N VAL A 76 8.08 1.73 -7.11
CA VAL A 76 6.71 2.14 -6.78
C VAL A 76 6.56 2.14 -5.26
N ALA A 77 6.15 3.27 -4.69
CA ALA A 77 5.88 3.38 -3.26
C ALA A 77 4.48 2.85 -2.96
N ILE A 78 4.31 2.16 -1.83
CA ILE A 78 3.03 1.55 -1.46
C ILE A 78 2.70 1.94 -0.02
N GLN A 79 1.48 2.43 0.19
CA GLN A 79 0.91 2.66 1.50
C GLN A 79 -0.18 1.62 1.75
N ALA A 80 -0.17 1.01 2.93
CA ALA A 80 -1.18 0.04 3.35
C ALA A 80 -1.99 0.60 4.51
N LYS A 81 -3.32 0.69 4.36
CA LYS A 81 -4.23 1.24 5.35
C LYS A 81 -5.28 0.20 5.74
N PHE A 82 -5.14 -0.32 6.97
CA PHE A 82 -6.10 -1.27 7.53
C PHE A 82 -7.20 -0.51 8.28
N TYR A 83 -8.17 0.02 7.53
CA TYR A 83 -9.25 0.83 8.05
C TYR A 83 -10.59 0.18 7.75
N ASN A 84 -11.56 0.37 8.66
CA ASN A 84 -12.97 0.08 8.40
C ASN A 84 -13.79 1.37 8.33
N HIS A 85 -13.14 2.52 8.37
CA HIS A 85 -13.74 3.84 8.31
C HIS A 85 -13.21 4.60 7.11
N THR A 86 -13.76 5.80 6.89
CA THR A 86 -13.39 6.66 5.76
C THR A 86 -11.92 7.09 5.83
N ILE A 87 -11.21 7.00 4.71
CA ILE A 87 -9.86 7.53 4.58
C ILE A 87 -9.95 9.02 4.29
N GLN A 88 -9.32 9.81 5.15
CA GLN A 88 -9.28 11.26 5.02
C GLN A 88 -8.00 11.71 4.33
N LYS A 89 -8.01 12.93 3.78
CA LYS A 89 -6.82 13.51 3.14
C LYS A 89 -5.61 13.48 4.06
N SER A 90 -5.79 13.80 5.36
CA SER A 90 -4.72 13.78 6.35
C SER A 90 -4.06 12.41 6.50
N ASN A 91 -4.78 11.33 6.20
CA ASN A 91 -4.25 9.96 6.29
C ASN A 91 -3.27 9.63 5.17
N ILE A 92 -3.31 10.36 4.05
CA ILE A 92 -2.51 10.07 2.86
C ILE A 92 -1.52 11.18 2.48
N ASP A 93 -1.58 12.34 3.14
CA ASP A 93 -0.75 13.50 2.78
C ASP A 93 0.75 13.19 2.81
N SER A 94 1.24 12.55 3.86
CA SER A 94 2.66 12.21 3.97
C SER A 94 3.11 11.28 2.85
N PHE A 95 2.28 10.30 2.51
CA PHE A 95 2.57 9.38 1.41
C PHE A 95 2.65 10.13 0.08
N LEU A 96 1.69 11.00 -0.20
CA LEU A 96 1.69 11.79 -1.43
C LEU A 96 2.92 12.70 -1.51
N GLY A 97 3.36 13.23 -0.35
CA GLY A 97 4.58 14.00 -0.27
C GLY A 97 5.83 13.19 -0.62
N GLU A 98 5.89 11.94 -0.15
CA GLU A 98 7.02 11.06 -0.45
C GLU A 98 7.12 10.71 -1.93
N LEU A 99 6.01 10.71 -2.66
CA LEU A 99 6.03 10.47 -4.11
C LEU A 99 6.76 11.56 -4.88
N GLY A 100 7.09 12.69 -4.23
CA GLY A 100 7.93 13.73 -4.82
C GLY A 100 9.41 13.38 -4.88
N LYS A 101 9.83 12.29 -4.21
CA LYS A 101 11.22 11.83 -4.28
C LYS A 101 11.54 11.31 -5.67
N ASP A 102 12.74 11.60 -6.16
CA ASP A 102 13.15 11.28 -7.53
C ASP A 102 13.14 9.78 -7.82
N TYR A 103 13.34 8.94 -6.80
CA TYR A 103 13.45 7.49 -7.00
C TYR A 103 12.11 6.76 -7.09
N TYR A 104 10.97 7.42 -6.81
CA TYR A 104 9.67 6.80 -7.01
C TYR A 104 9.03 7.25 -8.32
N GLU A 105 8.64 6.30 -9.16
CA GLU A 105 7.90 6.59 -10.40
C GLU A 105 6.42 6.85 -10.12
N SER A 106 5.85 6.08 -9.18
CA SER A 106 4.42 6.11 -8.91
C SER A 106 4.13 5.54 -7.52
N GLY A 107 2.85 5.52 -7.15
CA GLY A 107 2.43 5.02 -5.87
C GLY A 107 1.16 4.18 -5.95
N ILE A 108 0.98 3.32 -4.94
CA ILE A 108 -0.21 2.52 -4.77
C ILE A 108 -0.68 2.68 -3.32
N ILE A 109 -1.98 2.91 -3.12
CA ILE A 109 -2.57 2.87 -1.79
C ILE A 109 -3.45 1.62 -1.72
N VAL A 110 -3.10 0.70 -0.84
CA VAL A 110 -3.88 -0.51 -0.57
C VAL A 110 -4.68 -0.28 0.70
N ALA A 111 -5.99 -0.34 0.62
CA ALA A 111 -6.86 -0.03 1.74
C ALA A 111 -7.93 -1.11 1.93
N SER A 112 -8.24 -1.41 3.17
CA SER A 112 -9.30 -2.38 3.53
C SER A 112 -10.68 -1.74 3.57
N THR A 113 -10.84 -0.58 2.97
CA THR A 113 -12.11 0.13 2.84
C THR A 113 -12.23 0.74 1.46
N ASP A 114 -13.46 0.95 0.99
CA ASP A 114 -13.75 1.70 -0.25
C ASP A 114 -14.26 3.11 0.06
N LYS A 115 -14.21 3.53 1.32
CA LYS A 115 -14.71 4.83 1.77
C LYS A 115 -13.60 5.86 1.75
N TRP A 116 -13.71 6.82 0.85
CA TRP A 116 -12.74 7.92 0.70
C TRP A 116 -13.42 9.25 0.94
N GLY A 117 -12.83 10.08 1.80
CA GLY A 117 -13.37 11.40 2.10
C GLY A 117 -13.30 12.34 0.90
N LYS A 118 -14.11 13.36 0.90
CA LYS A 118 -14.21 14.32 -0.20
C LYS A 118 -12.87 14.96 -0.54
N ASN A 119 -12.10 15.36 0.47
CA ASN A 119 -10.81 16.00 0.26
C ASN A 119 -9.74 14.99 -0.18
N ALA A 120 -9.82 13.73 0.27
CA ALA A 120 -8.96 12.67 -0.23
C ALA A 120 -9.23 12.42 -1.72
N GLU A 121 -10.49 12.33 -2.11
CA GLU A 121 -10.89 12.18 -3.51
C GLU A 121 -10.35 13.33 -4.36
N LYS A 122 -10.46 14.57 -3.89
CA LYS A 122 -9.94 15.74 -4.59
C LYS A 122 -8.43 15.70 -4.74
N ALA A 123 -7.73 15.27 -3.69
CA ALA A 123 -6.26 15.18 -3.71
C ALA A 123 -5.78 14.13 -4.72
N LEU A 124 -6.57 13.08 -4.95
CA LEU A 124 -6.21 11.98 -5.85
C LEU A 124 -6.74 12.15 -7.27
N ALA A 125 -7.70 13.04 -7.49
CA ALA A 125 -8.41 13.18 -8.78
C ALA A 125 -7.45 13.47 -9.95
N ASP A 126 -6.41 14.28 -9.71
CA ASP A 126 -5.46 14.67 -10.74
C ASP A 126 -4.14 13.90 -10.66
N ARG A 127 -4.08 12.86 -9.85
CA ARG A 127 -2.86 12.08 -9.61
C ARG A 127 -2.90 10.79 -10.43
N SER A 128 -2.52 10.89 -11.70
CA SER A 128 -2.40 9.71 -12.58
C SER A 128 -1.27 8.77 -12.14
N ASP A 129 -0.38 9.25 -11.27
CA ASP A 129 0.73 8.47 -10.72
C ASP A 129 0.34 7.62 -9.49
N VAL A 130 -0.93 7.67 -9.05
CA VAL A 130 -1.39 6.92 -7.88
C VAL A 130 -2.53 6.00 -8.26
N ILE A 131 -2.36 4.71 -7.92
CA ILE A 131 -3.38 3.68 -8.09
C ILE A 131 -3.96 3.35 -6.71
N ARG A 132 -5.27 3.15 -6.63
CA ARG A 132 -5.94 2.72 -5.40
C ARG A 132 -6.41 1.28 -5.55
N ILE A 133 -6.06 0.46 -4.55
CA ILE A 133 -6.56 -0.91 -4.41
C ILE A 133 -7.41 -0.91 -3.15
N GLY A 134 -8.71 -1.05 -3.31
CA GLY A 134 -9.66 -0.97 -2.22
C GLY A 134 -10.20 -2.33 -1.81
N LEU A 135 -11.18 -2.29 -0.90
CA LEU A 135 -11.81 -3.48 -0.35
C LEU A 135 -12.39 -4.39 -1.45
N SER A 136 -13.07 -3.80 -2.44
CA SER A 136 -13.66 -4.57 -3.54
C SER A 136 -12.62 -5.34 -4.33
N ASP A 137 -11.46 -4.70 -4.59
CA ASP A 137 -10.36 -5.35 -5.31
C ASP A 137 -9.81 -6.52 -4.52
N LEU A 138 -9.61 -6.33 -3.21
CA LEU A 138 -9.07 -7.37 -2.34
C LEU A 138 -10.01 -8.57 -2.21
N ARG A 139 -11.33 -8.31 -2.18
CA ARG A 139 -12.34 -9.37 -2.11
C ARG A 139 -12.45 -10.17 -3.39
N ASN A 140 -12.14 -9.57 -4.52
CA ASN A 140 -12.25 -10.20 -5.84
C ASN A 140 -10.98 -10.90 -6.29
N SER A 141 -9.96 -10.93 -5.45
CA SER A 141 -8.71 -11.60 -5.80
C SER A 141 -8.78 -13.11 -5.61
#